data_6d62d4532972b778c32b22f28f549078
#
_entry.id   6d62d4532972b778c32b22f28f549078
#
_cell.length_a   1.000
_cell.length_b   1.000
_cell.length_c   1.000
_cell.angle_alpha   90.00
_cell.angle_beta   90.00
_cell.angle_gamma   90.00
#
_symmetry.space_group_name_H-M   'P 1'
#
loop_
_entity.id
_entity.type
_entity.pdbx_description
1 polymer ?
#
loop_
_entity_poly.entity_id
_entity_poly.type
_entity_poly.pdbx_seq_one_letter_code
_entity_poly.pdbx_strand_id
1 'polypeptide(L)'
;KYIGETEKNLKQIFEDAKKSQAILFFDEADALFGKRTEVKDSHDKYSNMEAAFLLQEMERYNGVVILATNFVENIDEAFKRRMKFIIEFPFPSMQERKEIWQKAIPNEMPLDHDIDIDFLAEKFELTGSGIKNAVYSAAFLAASHEKPVGMKELILAVKGEYEKTGKIFSDTEAGIYAGYLH
;
A
#
# COMPACT_ATOMS: atom_id res chain seq x y z
N LYS A 1 -0.64 -7.81 33.12
CA LYS A 1 -1.22 -6.47 33.27
C LYS A 1 -1.97 -5.99 32.01
N TYR A 2 -1.64 -6.53 30.84
CA TYR A 2 -2.24 -6.08 29.55
C TYR A 2 -3.24 -7.06 28.96
N ILE A 3 -3.47 -8.21 29.59
CA ILE A 3 -4.43 -9.23 29.15
C ILE A 3 -5.84 -8.70 29.40
N GLY A 4 -6.67 -8.67 28.37
CA GLY A 4 -8.03 -8.13 28.42
C GLY A 4 -8.15 -6.61 28.17
N GLU A 5 -7.05 -5.87 28.08
CA GLU A 5 -7.10 -4.45 27.74
C GLU A 5 -7.38 -4.26 26.23
N THR A 6 -6.77 -5.07 25.40
CA THR A 6 -7.03 -5.09 23.95
C THR A 6 -8.48 -5.46 23.66
N GLU A 7 -9.00 -6.52 24.28
CA GLU A 7 -10.41 -6.93 24.13
C GLU A 7 -11.37 -5.83 24.59
N LYS A 8 -11.08 -5.17 25.71
CA LYS A 8 -11.87 -4.06 26.22
C LYS A 8 -11.87 -2.86 25.27
N ASN A 9 -10.71 -2.53 24.72
CA ASN A 9 -10.55 -1.42 23.77
C ASN A 9 -11.27 -1.73 22.46
N LEU A 10 -11.12 -2.95 21.93
CA LEU A 10 -11.82 -3.39 20.74
C LEU A 10 -13.34 -3.33 20.94
N LYS A 11 -13.84 -3.85 22.06
CA LYS A 11 -15.27 -3.78 22.40
C LYS A 11 -15.78 -2.34 22.41
N GLN A 12 -15.03 -1.43 23.02
CA GLN A 12 -15.39 -0.02 23.07
C GLN A 12 -15.45 0.59 21.67
N ILE A 13 -14.48 0.27 20.80
CA ILE A 13 -14.46 0.73 19.41
C ILE A 13 -15.73 0.29 18.67
N PHE A 14 -16.11 -0.99 18.79
CA PHE A 14 -17.33 -1.50 18.14
C PHE A 14 -18.62 -0.88 18.72
N GLU A 15 -18.68 -0.65 20.03
CA GLU A 15 -19.81 0.02 20.66
C GLU A 15 -19.96 1.48 20.19
N ASP A 16 -18.86 2.21 20.09
CA ASP A 16 -18.87 3.60 19.64
C ASP A 16 -19.15 3.70 18.13
N ALA A 17 -18.61 2.79 17.34
CA ALA A 17 -18.94 2.68 15.92
C ALA A 17 -20.44 2.37 15.70
N LYS A 18 -21.02 1.51 16.53
CA LYS A 18 -22.46 1.19 16.47
C LYS A 18 -23.34 2.40 16.75
N LYS A 19 -22.97 3.23 17.74
CA LYS A 19 -23.70 4.46 18.09
C LYS A 19 -23.62 5.51 16.97
N SER A 20 -22.46 5.62 16.34
CA SER A 20 -22.20 6.62 15.28
C SER A 20 -22.49 6.13 13.87
N GLN A 21 -22.84 4.85 13.69
CA GLN A 21 -23.00 4.19 12.39
C GLN A 21 -21.71 4.31 11.52
N ALA A 22 -20.55 4.29 12.13
CA ALA A 22 -19.29 4.46 11.45
C ALA A 22 -18.90 3.24 10.61
N ILE A 23 -18.04 3.44 9.61
CA ILE A 23 -17.34 2.37 8.93
C ILE A 23 -16.06 2.10 9.71
N LEU A 24 -15.82 0.85 10.09
CA LEU A 24 -14.57 0.45 10.73
C LEU A 24 -13.56 0.04 9.67
N PHE A 25 -12.36 0.58 9.76
CA PHE A 25 -11.25 0.24 8.89
C PHE A 25 -10.07 -0.26 9.72
N PHE A 26 -9.64 -1.49 9.44
CA PHE A 26 -8.46 -2.11 10.06
C PHE A 26 -7.39 -2.26 9.00
N ASP A 27 -6.33 -1.50 9.13
CA ASP A 27 -5.13 -1.64 8.29
C ASP A 27 -4.17 -2.66 8.88
N GLU A 28 -3.33 -3.27 8.05
CA GLU A 28 -2.39 -4.32 8.44
C GLU A 28 -3.10 -5.48 9.19
N ALA A 29 -4.25 -5.88 8.67
CA ALA A 29 -5.15 -6.83 9.32
C ALA A 29 -4.51 -8.22 9.56
N ASP A 30 -3.48 -8.59 8.79
CA ASP A 30 -2.70 -9.81 9.00
C ASP A 30 -1.99 -9.84 10.36
N ALA A 31 -1.66 -8.69 10.94
CA ALA A 31 -1.10 -8.60 12.29
C ALA A 31 -2.12 -9.04 13.37
N LEU A 32 -3.41 -8.83 13.11
CA LEU A 32 -4.49 -9.18 14.02
C LEU A 32 -5.10 -10.57 13.72
N PHE A 33 -5.11 -10.97 12.45
CA PHE A 33 -5.83 -12.14 11.94
C PHE A 33 -4.90 -13.21 11.35
N GLY A 34 -3.60 -13.13 11.66
CA GLY A 34 -2.59 -14.06 11.17
C GLY A 34 -2.94 -15.52 11.46
N LYS A 35 -2.40 -16.42 10.63
CA LYS A 35 -2.56 -17.87 10.83
C LYS A 35 -2.17 -18.23 12.25
N ARG A 36 -3.01 -19.04 12.88
CA ARG A 36 -2.74 -19.57 14.22
C ARG A 36 -1.43 -20.33 14.19
N THR A 37 -0.45 -19.82 14.92
CA THR A 37 0.78 -20.56 15.19
C THR A 37 0.45 -21.72 16.16
N GLU A 38 1.13 -22.86 16.00
CA GLU A 38 1.11 -23.89 17.03
C GLU A 38 1.53 -23.25 18.36
N VAL A 39 0.69 -23.41 19.38
CA VAL A 39 0.90 -22.80 20.70
C VAL A 39 2.21 -23.34 21.26
N LYS A 40 3.31 -22.59 21.07
CA LYS A 40 4.61 -22.88 21.68
C LYS A 40 4.84 -22.08 22.95
N ASP A 41 4.17 -20.92 23.06
CA ASP A 41 4.27 -20.02 24.19
C ASP A 41 2.92 -19.43 24.60
N SER A 42 2.85 -18.89 25.82
CA SER A 42 1.68 -18.18 26.34
C SER A 42 1.25 -17.01 25.46
N HIS A 43 2.19 -16.38 24.76
CA HIS A 43 1.95 -15.26 23.85
C HIS A 43 1.07 -15.68 22.65
N ASP A 44 1.33 -16.83 22.06
CA ASP A 44 0.56 -17.38 20.94
C ASP A 44 -0.89 -17.67 21.31
N LYS A 45 -1.13 -18.13 22.54
CA LYS A 45 -2.46 -18.38 23.07
C LYS A 45 -3.30 -17.10 23.16
N TYR A 46 -2.69 -15.99 23.56
CA TYR A 46 -3.38 -14.71 23.72
C TYR A 46 -3.72 -14.08 22.38
N SER A 47 -2.80 -14.08 21.41
CA SER A 47 -3.06 -13.61 20.05
C SER A 47 -4.23 -14.36 19.39
N ASN A 48 -4.33 -15.66 19.62
CA ASN A 48 -5.46 -16.46 19.13
C ASN A 48 -6.79 -16.08 19.81
N MET A 49 -6.76 -15.68 21.08
CA MET A 49 -7.97 -15.23 21.79
C MET A 49 -8.44 -13.85 21.30
N GLU A 50 -7.53 -12.91 21.12
CA GLU A 50 -7.83 -11.58 20.58
C GLU A 50 -8.41 -11.67 19.16
N ALA A 51 -7.83 -12.51 18.31
CA ALA A 51 -8.36 -12.76 16.97
C ALA A 51 -9.77 -13.37 17.01
N ALA A 52 -10.03 -14.32 17.89
CA ALA A 52 -11.35 -14.91 18.04
C ALA A 52 -12.39 -13.92 18.57
N PHE A 53 -12.00 -13.07 19.52
CA PHE A 53 -12.84 -11.99 20.06
C PHE A 53 -13.21 -10.98 18.96
N LEU A 54 -12.23 -10.54 18.19
CA LEU A 54 -12.45 -9.59 17.11
C LEU A 54 -13.40 -10.15 16.05
N LEU A 55 -13.24 -11.43 15.68
CA LEU A 55 -14.19 -12.13 14.80
C LEU A 55 -15.61 -12.06 15.32
N GLN A 56 -15.79 -12.34 16.61
CA GLN A 56 -17.12 -12.32 17.23
C GLN A 56 -17.74 -10.91 17.22
N GLU A 57 -16.95 -9.88 17.49
CA GLU A 57 -17.42 -8.50 17.44
C GLU A 57 -17.78 -8.06 16.01
N MET A 58 -16.96 -8.47 15.02
CA MET A 58 -17.28 -8.22 13.60
C MET A 58 -18.59 -8.87 13.16
N GLU A 59 -18.86 -10.11 13.59
CA GLU A 59 -20.12 -10.82 13.27
C GLU A 59 -21.35 -10.15 13.90
N ARG A 60 -21.19 -9.50 15.05
CA ARG A 60 -22.24 -8.79 15.78
C ARG A 60 -22.45 -7.36 15.29
N TYR A 61 -21.47 -6.84 14.55
CA TYR A 61 -21.54 -5.47 14.07
C TYR A 61 -22.39 -5.38 12.80
N ASN A 62 -23.45 -4.57 12.85
CA ASN A 62 -24.37 -4.38 11.73
C ASN A 62 -23.88 -3.32 10.71
N GLY A 63 -22.73 -2.71 10.94
CA GLY A 63 -22.12 -1.75 10.04
C GLY A 63 -21.15 -2.39 9.05
N VAL A 64 -20.40 -1.57 8.35
CA VAL A 64 -19.35 -2.00 7.41
C VAL A 64 -18.01 -2.10 8.12
N VAL A 65 -17.35 -3.23 7.96
CA VAL A 65 -15.97 -3.45 8.40
C VAL A 65 -15.11 -3.72 7.18
N ILE A 66 -14.04 -2.98 7.04
CA ILE A 66 -13.05 -3.12 5.97
C ILE A 66 -11.72 -3.54 6.60
N LEU A 67 -11.16 -4.62 6.10
CA LEU A 67 -9.82 -5.10 6.47
C LEU A 67 -8.89 -4.90 5.29
N ALA A 68 -7.74 -4.26 5.50
CA ALA A 68 -6.70 -4.14 4.50
C ALA A 68 -5.46 -4.93 4.93
N THR A 69 -4.83 -5.62 3.99
CA THR A 69 -3.60 -6.39 4.23
C THR A 69 -2.77 -6.50 2.96
N ASN A 70 -1.46 -6.55 3.12
CA ASN A 70 -0.51 -6.91 2.07
C ASN A 70 -0.19 -8.42 2.04
N PHE A 71 -0.69 -9.19 3.02
CA PHE A 71 -0.35 -10.61 3.24
C PHE A 71 -1.61 -11.45 3.42
N VAL A 72 -2.45 -11.49 2.38
CA VAL A 72 -3.72 -12.23 2.41
C VAL A 72 -3.53 -13.73 2.72
N GLU A 73 -2.39 -14.31 2.33
CA GLU A 73 -2.02 -15.69 2.61
C GLU A 73 -1.76 -15.95 4.10
N ASN A 74 -1.45 -14.91 4.88
CA ASN A 74 -1.25 -14.99 6.32
C ASN A 74 -2.56 -14.95 7.09
N ILE A 75 -3.65 -14.52 6.48
CA ILE A 75 -4.97 -14.50 7.13
C ILE A 75 -5.51 -15.92 7.27
N ASP A 76 -5.97 -16.24 8.49
CA ASP A 76 -6.59 -17.53 8.80
C ASP A 76 -7.84 -17.78 7.94
N GLU A 77 -8.01 -19.01 7.44
CA GLU A 77 -9.14 -19.40 6.60
C GLU A 77 -10.50 -19.21 7.29
N ALA A 78 -10.56 -19.27 8.62
CA ALA A 78 -11.79 -19.01 9.36
C ALA A 78 -12.26 -17.57 9.20
N PHE A 79 -11.33 -16.61 9.04
CA PHE A 79 -11.65 -15.22 8.74
C PHE A 79 -12.08 -15.03 7.29
N LYS A 80 -11.34 -15.61 6.34
CA LYS A 80 -11.68 -15.53 4.91
C LYS A 80 -13.11 -16.02 4.63
N ARG A 81 -13.52 -17.09 5.26
CA ARG A 81 -14.89 -17.65 5.11
C ARG A 81 -16.00 -16.72 5.62
N ARG A 82 -15.67 -15.76 6.47
CA ARG A 82 -16.62 -14.80 7.03
C ARG A 82 -16.65 -13.47 6.27
N MET A 83 -15.68 -13.24 5.38
CA MET A 83 -15.69 -12.06 4.51
C MET A 83 -16.76 -12.22 3.43
N LYS A 84 -17.63 -11.22 3.30
CA LYS A 84 -18.64 -11.18 2.24
C LYS A 84 -18.01 -10.90 0.88
N PHE A 85 -16.95 -10.09 0.87
CA PHE A 85 -16.24 -9.68 -0.32
C PHE A 85 -14.74 -9.71 -0.05
N ILE A 86 -13.98 -10.22 -0.99
CA ILE A 86 -12.51 -10.11 -1.02
C ILE A 86 -12.19 -9.36 -2.30
N ILE A 87 -11.53 -8.22 -2.17
CA ILE A 87 -11.14 -7.37 -3.28
C ILE A 87 -9.62 -7.37 -3.35
N GLU A 88 -9.10 -7.87 -4.46
CA GLU A 88 -7.67 -7.83 -4.72
C GLU A 88 -7.31 -6.56 -5.49
N PHE A 89 -6.21 -5.94 -5.10
CA PHE A 89 -5.56 -4.88 -5.83
C PHE A 89 -4.28 -5.45 -6.47
N PRO A 90 -4.39 -5.98 -7.71
CA PRO A 90 -3.24 -6.56 -8.38
C PRO A 90 -2.20 -5.50 -8.70
N PHE A 91 -0.99 -5.95 -8.98
CA PHE A 91 0.04 -5.06 -9.51
C PHE A 91 -0.45 -4.43 -10.82
N PRO A 92 -0.31 -3.12 -11.04
CA PRO A 92 -0.92 -2.45 -12.18
C PRO A 92 -0.28 -2.92 -13.49
N SER A 93 -1.13 -3.21 -14.49
CA SER A 93 -0.72 -3.44 -15.87
C SER A 93 -0.06 -2.19 -16.47
N MET A 94 0.61 -2.34 -17.62
CA MET A 94 1.20 -1.18 -18.32
C MET A 94 0.17 -0.07 -18.58
N GLN A 95 -1.05 -0.42 -19.00
CA GLN A 95 -2.09 0.56 -19.28
C GLN A 95 -2.55 1.29 -18.00
N GLU A 96 -2.72 0.55 -16.92
CA GLU A 96 -3.08 1.13 -15.62
C GLU A 96 -1.93 2.00 -15.07
N ARG A 97 -0.67 1.58 -15.23
CA ARG A 97 0.48 2.43 -14.87
C ARG A 97 0.49 3.74 -15.64
N LYS A 98 0.19 3.69 -16.95
CA LYS A 98 0.06 4.91 -17.77
C LYS A 98 -0.98 5.87 -17.20
N GLU A 99 -2.16 5.35 -16.87
CA GLU A 99 -3.21 6.17 -16.24
C GLU A 99 -2.79 6.71 -14.86
N ILE A 100 -2.09 5.91 -14.06
CA ILE A 100 -1.58 6.34 -12.75
C ILE A 100 -0.55 7.44 -12.92
N TRP A 101 0.40 7.34 -13.86
CA TRP A 101 1.36 8.38 -14.18
C TRP A 101 0.65 9.69 -14.55
N GLN A 102 -0.32 9.63 -15.45
CA GLN A 102 -1.10 10.79 -15.88
C GLN A 102 -1.85 11.46 -14.73
N LYS A 103 -2.43 10.67 -13.82
CA LYS A 103 -3.17 11.18 -12.67
C LYS A 103 -2.26 11.64 -11.52
N ALA A 104 -1.07 11.08 -11.40
CA ALA A 104 -0.12 11.42 -10.34
C ALA A 104 0.57 12.77 -10.59
N ILE A 105 0.70 13.18 -11.85
CA ILE A 105 1.28 14.47 -12.24
C ILE A 105 0.21 15.54 -12.09
N PRO A 106 0.35 16.52 -11.16
CA PRO A 106 -0.61 17.61 -11.03
C PRO A 106 -0.62 18.52 -12.28
N ASN A 107 -1.78 19.04 -12.63
CA ASN A 107 -1.93 19.94 -13.79
C ASN A 107 -1.07 21.21 -13.67
N GLU A 108 -0.82 21.65 -12.45
CA GLU A 108 -0.04 22.87 -12.14
C GLU A 108 1.48 22.62 -12.15
N MET A 109 1.92 21.36 -12.25
CA MET A 109 3.34 21.03 -12.27
C MET A 109 3.98 21.52 -13.59
N PRO A 110 5.01 22.36 -13.53
CA PRO A 110 5.71 22.75 -14.75
C PRO A 110 6.48 21.53 -15.30
N LEU A 111 6.11 21.12 -16.50
CA LEU A 111 6.71 19.99 -17.21
C LEU A 111 7.56 20.47 -18.38
N ASP A 112 8.65 19.78 -18.64
CA ASP A 112 9.40 19.92 -19.88
C ASP A 112 8.71 19.17 -21.04
N HIS A 113 9.09 19.45 -22.26
CA HIS A 113 8.51 18.88 -23.46
C HIS A 113 8.96 17.43 -23.73
N ASP A 114 9.95 16.94 -22.99
CA ASP A 114 10.56 15.61 -23.18
C ASP A 114 9.84 14.48 -22.43
N ILE A 115 8.75 14.79 -21.72
CA ILE A 115 8.03 13.80 -20.91
C ILE A 115 7.42 12.69 -21.76
N ASP A 116 7.86 11.46 -21.54
CA ASP A 116 7.38 10.25 -22.21
C ASP A 116 6.72 9.29 -21.21
N ILE A 117 5.41 9.49 -21.02
CA ILE A 117 4.61 8.67 -20.11
C ILE A 117 4.50 7.23 -20.61
N ASP A 118 4.50 7.01 -21.91
CA ASP A 118 4.41 5.66 -22.49
C ASP A 118 5.66 4.86 -22.16
N PHE A 119 6.83 5.46 -22.32
CA PHE A 119 8.09 4.86 -21.90
C PHE A 119 8.10 4.54 -20.40
N LEU A 120 7.72 5.49 -19.54
CA LEU A 120 7.69 5.28 -18.09
C LEU A 120 6.78 4.11 -17.70
N ALA A 121 5.59 4.04 -18.32
CA ALA A 121 4.63 2.99 -18.03
C ALA A 121 5.06 1.62 -18.58
N GLU A 122 5.72 1.57 -19.73
CA GLU A 122 6.20 0.34 -20.34
C GLU A 122 7.38 -0.24 -19.57
N LYS A 123 8.39 0.58 -19.30
CA LYS A 123 9.68 0.12 -18.78
C LYS A 123 9.69 -0.10 -17.27
N PHE A 124 8.95 0.73 -16.52
CA PHE A 124 9.07 0.70 -15.07
C PHE A 124 7.86 0.06 -14.41
N GLU A 125 8.08 -1.14 -13.90
CA GLU A 125 7.09 -1.86 -13.09
C GLU A 125 7.07 -1.29 -11.67
N LEU A 126 6.27 -0.24 -11.48
CA LEU A 126 6.03 0.43 -10.20
C LEU A 126 4.58 0.25 -9.75
N THR A 127 4.39 0.19 -8.44
CA THR A 127 3.06 0.30 -7.82
C THR A 127 2.52 1.73 -7.95
N GLY A 128 1.23 1.92 -7.69
CA GLY A 128 0.65 3.27 -7.69
C GLY A 128 1.34 4.21 -6.69
N SER A 129 1.71 3.71 -5.51
CA SER A 129 2.48 4.48 -4.52
C SER A 129 3.90 4.79 -5.02
N GLY A 130 4.57 3.83 -5.66
CA GLY A 130 5.89 4.04 -6.25
C GLY A 130 5.88 5.11 -7.34
N ILE A 131 4.88 5.09 -8.23
CA ILE A 131 4.69 6.12 -9.26
C ILE A 131 4.48 7.50 -8.61
N LYS A 132 3.60 7.58 -7.63
CA LYS A 132 3.33 8.85 -6.91
C LYS A 132 4.58 9.39 -6.22
N ASN A 133 5.36 8.53 -5.56
CA ASN A 133 6.61 8.92 -4.92
C ASN A 133 7.65 9.37 -5.94
N ALA A 134 7.75 8.71 -7.10
CA ALA A 134 8.65 9.10 -8.17
C ALA A 134 8.29 10.51 -8.70
N VAL A 135 7.00 10.81 -8.91
CA VAL A 135 6.55 12.14 -9.33
C VAL A 135 6.93 13.21 -8.30
N TYR A 136 6.71 12.95 -7.01
CA TYR A 136 7.09 13.89 -5.96
C TYR A 136 8.61 14.10 -5.89
N SER A 137 9.39 13.01 -5.95
CA SER A 137 10.85 13.10 -5.93
C SER A 137 11.39 13.87 -7.14
N ALA A 138 10.83 13.64 -8.33
CA ALA A 138 11.18 14.39 -9.53
C ALA A 138 10.86 15.87 -9.39
N ALA A 139 9.71 16.22 -8.81
CA ALA A 139 9.34 17.61 -8.54
C ALA A 139 10.34 18.31 -7.61
N PHE A 140 10.78 17.64 -6.53
CA PHE A 140 11.80 18.18 -5.64
C PHE A 140 13.14 18.34 -6.32
N LEU A 141 13.56 17.38 -7.17
CA LEU A 141 14.80 17.47 -7.94
C LEU A 141 14.76 18.65 -8.90
N ALA A 142 13.67 18.83 -9.65
CA ALA A 142 13.50 19.95 -10.58
C ALA A 142 13.50 21.29 -9.85
N ALA A 143 12.73 21.41 -8.75
CA ALA A 143 12.64 22.63 -7.95
C ALA A 143 14.00 23.04 -7.36
N SER A 144 14.85 22.09 -6.95
CA SER A 144 16.19 22.40 -6.44
C SER A 144 17.11 23.03 -7.48
N HIS A 145 16.78 22.91 -8.77
CA HIS A 145 17.51 23.48 -9.89
C HIS A 145 16.74 24.60 -10.59
N GLU A 146 15.59 25.03 -10.03
CA GLU A 146 14.70 26.04 -10.60
C GLU A 146 14.29 25.73 -12.06
N LYS A 147 13.98 24.44 -12.34
CA LYS A 147 13.65 23.94 -13.67
C LYS A 147 12.29 23.25 -13.68
N PRO A 148 11.62 23.13 -14.83
CA PRO A 148 10.49 22.23 -14.98
C PRO A 148 10.94 20.77 -14.80
N VAL A 149 10.00 19.90 -14.47
CA VAL A 149 10.23 18.46 -14.38
C VAL A 149 10.41 17.88 -15.78
N GLY A 150 11.54 17.26 -16.04
CA GLY A 150 11.85 16.57 -17.29
C GLY A 150 12.01 15.06 -17.09
N MET A 151 12.25 14.34 -18.18
CA MET A 151 12.53 12.90 -18.12
C MET A 151 13.74 12.58 -17.25
N LYS A 152 14.75 13.45 -17.19
CA LYS A 152 15.91 13.26 -16.32
C LYS A 152 15.50 13.12 -14.86
N GLU A 153 14.71 14.04 -14.35
CA GLU A 153 14.26 14.02 -12.96
C GLU A 153 13.37 12.81 -12.67
N LEU A 154 12.51 12.43 -13.62
CA LEU A 154 11.66 11.24 -13.49
C LEU A 154 12.48 9.94 -13.48
N ILE A 155 13.46 9.78 -14.35
CA ILE A 155 14.34 8.60 -14.38
C ILE A 155 15.15 8.48 -13.09
N LEU A 156 15.71 9.59 -12.60
CA LEU A 156 16.46 9.59 -11.33
C LEU A 156 15.55 9.26 -10.14
N ALA A 157 14.32 9.76 -10.15
CA ALA A 157 13.33 9.45 -9.13
C ALA A 157 12.90 7.97 -9.15
N VAL A 158 12.67 7.40 -10.34
CA VAL A 158 12.39 5.97 -10.53
C VAL A 158 13.54 5.11 -10.02
N LYS A 159 14.79 5.48 -10.34
CA LYS A 159 15.97 4.81 -9.79
C LYS A 159 15.93 4.75 -8.27
N GLY A 160 15.61 5.87 -7.61
CA GLY A 160 15.48 5.92 -6.16
C GLY A 160 14.37 4.99 -5.63
N GLU A 161 13.24 4.84 -6.33
CA GLU A 161 12.18 3.90 -5.94
C GLU A 161 12.61 2.44 -6.09
N TYR A 162 13.38 2.10 -7.13
CA TYR A 162 13.95 0.76 -7.31
C TYR A 162 14.94 0.42 -6.19
N GLU A 163 15.84 1.35 -5.84
CA GLU A 163 16.82 1.18 -4.77
C GLU A 163 16.13 0.93 -3.40
N LYS A 164 15.04 1.62 -3.09
CA LYS A 164 14.24 1.38 -1.87
C LYS A 164 13.68 -0.03 -1.76
N THR A 165 13.37 -0.65 -2.89
CA THR A 165 12.83 -2.01 -2.96
C THR A 165 13.89 -3.09 -3.18
N GLY A 166 15.17 -2.72 -3.15
CA GLY A 166 16.29 -3.62 -3.40
C GLY A 166 16.40 -4.11 -4.86
N LYS A 167 15.67 -3.48 -5.77
CA LYS A 167 15.79 -3.76 -7.21
C LYS A 167 17.02 -3.06 -7.78
N ILE A 168 17.71 -3.74 -8.68
CA ILE A 168 18.83 -3.16 -9.41
C ILE A 168 18.28 -2.24 -10.50
N PHE A 169 18.83 -1.04 -10.61
CA PHE A 169 18.53 -0.11 -11.69
C PHE A 169 19.80 0.13 -12.50
N SER A 170 19.81 -0.26 -13.74
CA SER A 170 20.96 -0.17 -14.64
C SER A 170 20.63 0.67 -15.88
N ASP A 171 21.65 0.92 -16.69
CA ASP A 171 21.49 1.61 -17.97
C ASP A 171 20.49 0.89 -18.90
N THR A 172 20.38 -0.44 -18.76
CA THR A 172 19.45 -1.25 -19.55
C THR A 172 17.98 -0.90 -19.21
N GLU A 173 17.66 -0.71 -17.93
CA GLU A 173 16.32 -0.28 -17.51
C GLU A 173 16.02 1.15 -17.97
N ALA A 174 17.00 2.05 -17.90
CA ALA A 174 16.86 3.42 -18.35
C ALA A 174 16.74 3.55 -19.88
N GLY A 175 17.19 2.55 -20.64
CA GLY A 175 17.06 2.48 -22.10
C GLY A 175 17.65 3.71 -22.79
N ILE A 176 16.85 4.38 -23.62
CA ILE A 176 17.29 5.60 -24.35
C ILE A 176 17.65 6.77 -23.42
N TYR A 177 17.26 6.73 -22.16
CA TYR A 177 17.52 7.75 -21.14
C TYR A 177 18.71 7.39 -20.23
N ALA A 178 19.48 6.33 -20.54
CA ALA A 178 20.63 5.89 -19.74
C ALA A 178 21.66 7.01 -19.51
N GLY A 179 21.81 7.94 -20.47
CA GLY A 179 22.70 9.10 -20.33
C GLY A 179 22.37 10.04 -19.18
N TYR A 180 21.16 9.93 -18.57
CA TYR A 180 20.77 10.73 -17.41
C TYR A 180 21.27 10.17 -16.07
N LEU A 181 21.83 8.95 -16.08
CA LEU A 181 22.32 8.28 -14.87
C LEU A 181 23.77 8.65 -14.51
N HIS A 182 24.48 9.29 -15.45
CA HIS A 182 25.88 9.70 -15.36
C HIS A 182 26.00 11.27 -15.48
#